data_d786b1e32456491eb95e549dc4a7656b
#
_entry.id   d786b1e32456491eb95e549dc4a7656b
#
_cell.length_a   1.000
_cell.length_b   1.000
_cell.length_c   1.000
_cell.angle_alpha   90.00
_cell.angle_beta   90.00
_cell.angle_gamma   90.00
#
_symmetry.space_group_name_H-M   'P 1'
#
loop_
_entity.id
_entity.type
_entity.pdbx_description
1 polymer ?
#
loop_
_entity_poly.entity_id
_entity_poly.type
_entity_poly.pdbx_seq_one_letter_code
_entity_poly.pdbx_strand_id
1 'polypeptide(L)'
;MNNIELESIAKNLIETTLSAGRKSIEIREKGLKTIIKPDNSPVTNGDLEVNKILTDKIKSLTPNIPIISEETVDLKKKNTLKTFWLIDPIDGTKEYIAGKDEYTINAALVLDCIPTIGLLGAPKKNRLFYAYGKNNSYMIEEDKTIKLNCKKKTTKGKVFAVSGAEKPSSLILDILKKHKVESFTPMHSSYKFCVIATGEFDFYAAKERAYEWDYAAGHAVAENAGAIITTLDNQTFKYGKSDYKNLSLIIKRNEILDA
;
A
#
# COMPACT_ATOMS: atom_id res chain seq x y z
N MET A 1 8.97 -19.08 -6.43
CA MET A 1 7.66 -19.06 -7.10
C MET A 1 7.82 -18.59 -8.53
N ASN A 2 7.16 -19.23 -9.48
CA ASN A 2 7.13 -18.77 -10.87
C ASN A 2 5.93 -17.81 -11.11
N ASN A 3 5.90 -17.16 -12.29
CA ASN A 3 4.85 -16.17 -12.58
C ASN A 3 3.42 -16.75 -12.58
N ILE A 4 3.24 -18.01 -12.95
CA ILE A 4 1.92 -18.67 -12.97
C ILE A 4 1.40 -18.87 -11.54
N GLU A 5 2.27 -19.26 -10.61
CA GLU A 5 1.95 -19.39 -9.20
C GLU A 5 1.59 -18.03 -8.57
N LEU A 6 2.37 -16.98 -8.87
CA LEU A 6 2.13 -15.63 -8.38
C LEU A 6 0.79 -15.08 -8.89
N GLU A 7 0.51 -15.28 -10.17
CA GLU A 7 -0.78 -14.90 -10.78
C GLU A 7 -1.96 -15.62 -10.12
N SER A 8 -1.82 -16.94 -9.93
CA SER A 8 -2.87 -17.75 -9.29
C SER A 8 -3.16 -17.27 -7.87
N ILE A 9 -2.12 -17.04 -7.06
CA ILE A 9 -2.27 -16.53 -5.70
C ILE A 9 -2.95 -15.16 -5.70
N ALA A 10 -2.47 -14.22 -6.51
CA ALA A 10 -3.03 -12.86 -6.57
C ALA A 10 -4.50 -12.88 -6.99
N LYS A 11 -4.86 -13.63 -8.03
CA LYS A 11 -6.24 -13.74 -8.52
C LYS A 11 -7.19 -14.38 -7.50
N ASN A 12 -6.73 -15.37 -6.74
CA ASN A 12 -7.51 -15.98 -5.66
C ASN A 12 -7.76 -15.05 -4.47
N LEU A 13 -7.00 -13.97 -4.33
CA LEU A 13 -7.14 -12.98 -3.27
C LEU A 13 -8.02 -11.77 -3.68
N ILE A 14 -8.32 -11.60 -4.97
CA ILE A 14 -9.14 -10.48 -5.46
C ILE A 14 -10.49 -10.46 -4.77
N GLU A 15 -11.28 -11.54 -4.87
CA GLU A 15 -12.62 -11.58 -4.28
C GLU A 15 -12.56 -11.52 -2.74
N THR A 16 -11.51 -12.07 -2.13
CA THR A 16 -11.29 -11.97 -0.70
C THR A 16 -11.09 -10.52 -0.26
N THR A 17 -10.29 -9.75 -0.99
CA THR A 17 -10.03 -8.33 -0.69
C THR A 17 -11.28 -7.48 -0.93
N LEU A 18 -12.04 -7.75 -2.00
CA LEU A 18 -13.33 -7.09 -2.25
C LEU A 18 -14.34 -7.39 -1.14
N SER A 19 -14.45 -8.65 -0.73
CA SER A 19 -15.33 -9.08 0.36
C SER A 19 -14.93 -8.44 1.69
N ALA A 20 -13.65 -8.40 2.01
CA ALA A 20 -13.12 -7.69 3.17
C ALA A 20 -13.47 -6.19 3.14
N GLY A 21 -13.40 -5.57 1.95
CA GLY A 21 -13.83 -4.18 1.74
C GLY A 21 -15.32 -3.97 2.01
N ARG A 22 -16.19 -4.81 1.45
CA ARG A 22 -17.63 -4.77 1.75
C ARG A 22 -17.91 -4.96 3.24
N LYS A 23 -17.20 -5.91 3.86
CA LYS A 23 -17.34 -6.19 5.29
C LYS A 23 -16.91 -5.02 6.17
N SER A 24 -15.83 -4.33 5.82
CA SER A 24 -15.38 -3.13 6.53
C SER A 24 -16.44 -2.02 6.49
N ILE A 25 -17.08 -1.80 5.34
CA ILE A 25 -18.18 -0.82 5.20
C ILE A 25 -19.38 -1.23 6.07
N GLU A 26 -19.82 -2.49 5.95
CA GLU A 26 -20.95 -3.02 6.75
C GLU A 26 -20.73 -2.85 8.26
N ILE A 27 -19.53 -3.17 8.75
CA ILE A 27 -19.20 -3.05 10.18
C ILE A 27 -19.23 -1.58 10.60
N ARG A 28 -18.68 -0.67 9.79
CA ARG A 28 -18.69 0.77 10.06
C ARG A 28 -20.12 1.31 10.15
N GLU A 29 -21.00 0.92 9.24
CA GLU A 29 -22.41 1.34 9.22
C GLU A 29 -23.22 0.80 10.40
N LYS A 30 -22.91 -0.40 10.89
CA LYS A 30 -23.51 -1.00 12.09
C LYS A 30 -23.00 -0.42 13.41
N GLY A 31 -21.94 0.36 13.39
CA GLY A 31 -21.31 0.97 14.55
C GLY A 31 -19.99 0.27 14.95
N LEU A 32 -18.94 1.08 15.03
CA LEU A 32 -17.61 0.64 15.39
C LEU A 32 -17.45 0.44 16.90
N LYS A 33 -16.74 -0.62 17.27
CA LYS A 33 -16.18 -0.82 18.60
C LYS A 33 -14.70 -0.54 18.52
N THR A 34 -14.25 0.53 19.18
CA THR A 34 -12.85 0.97 19.13
C THR A 34 -12.16 0.64 20.44
N ILE A 35 -10.93 0.11 20.33
CA ILE A 35 -10.01 -0.14 21.46
C ILE A 35 -8.76 0.69 21.18
N ILE A 36 -8.16 1.26 22.19
CA ILE A 36 -6.88 1.97 22.11
C ILE A 36 -5.76 0.99 22.47
N LYS A 37 -4.83 0.78 21.54
CA LYS A 37 -3.64 -0.07 21.73
C LYS A 37 -2.66 0.59 22.72
N PRO A 38 -1.70 -0.16 23.30
CA PRO A 38 -0.69 0.41 24.23
C PRO A 38 0.17 1.52 23.63
N ASP A 39 0.30 1.59 22.31
CA ASP A 39 1.01 2.64 21.58
C ASP A 39 0.13 3.87 21.24
N ASN A 40 -1.07 3.94 21.83
CA ASN A 40 -2.09 4.96 21.61
C ASN A 40 -2.70 4.97 20.18
N SER A 41 -2.45 3.97 19.36
CA SER A 41 -3.18 3.81 18.10
C SER A 41 -4.55 3.17 18.33
N PRO A 42 -5.59 3.54 17.56
CA PRO A 42 -6.89 2.87 17.64
C PRO A 42 -6.88 1.58 16.83
N VAL A 43 -7.65 0.60 17.29
CA VAL A 43 -8.06 -0.59 16.52
C VAL A 43 -9.56 -0.75 16.67
N THR A 44 -10.25 -1.17 15.61
CA THR A 44 -11.69 -1.41 15.63
C THR A 44 -12.03 -2.88 15.37
N ASN A 45 -13.28 -3.23 15.62
CA ASN A 45 -13.82 -4.54 15.19
C ASN A 45 -13.77 -4.71 13.66
N GLY A 46 -13.69 -3.62 12.89
CA GLY A 46 -13.44 -3.66 11.45
C GLY A 46 -12.06 -4.19 11.10
N ASP A 47 -11.01 -3.64 11.74
CA ASP A 47 -9.61 -4.08 11.57
C ASP A 47 -9.48 -5.58 11.88
N LEU A 48 -10.04 -6.03 13.00
CA LEU A 48 -9.95 -7.42 13.44
C LEU A 48 -10.65 -8.39 12.48
N GLU A 49 -11.84 -8.05 12.00
CA GLU A 49 -12.59 -8.90 11.06
C GLU A 49 -11.91 -8.95 9.68
N VAL A 50 -11.47 -7.81 9.16
CA VAL A 50 -10.73 -7.75 7.89
C VAL A 50 -9.42 -8.54 7.99
N ASN A 51 -8.69 -8.39 9.12
CA ASN A 51 -7.51 -9.17 9.40
C ASN A 51 -7.78 -10.68 9.32
N LYS A 52 -8.86 -11.13 9.96
CA LYS A 52 -9.26 -12.54 9.96
C LYS A 52 -9.54 -13.04 8.54
N ILE A 53 -10.35 -12.31 7.76
CA ILE A 53 -10.72 -12.68 6.38
C ILE A 53 -9.46 -12.85 5.50
N LEU A 54 -8.54 -11.89 5.54
CA LEU A 54 -7.31 -11.93 4.75
C LEU A 54 -6.38 -13.06 5.21
N THR A 55 -6.13 -13.15 6.51
CA THR A 55 -5.21 -14.13 7.10
C THR A 55 -5.65 -15.58 6.83
N ASP A 56 -6.94 -15.88 7.01
CA ASP A 56 -7.49 -17.22 6.78
C ASP A 56 -7.31 -17.63 5.30
N LYS A 57 -7.60 -16.74 4.37
CA LYS A 57 -7.43 -17.03 2.94
C LYS A 57 -5.97 -17.17 2.54
N ILE A 58 -5.10 -16.25 2.97
CA ILE A 58 -3.66 -16.30 2.68
C ILE A 58 -3.05 -17.60 3.23
N LYS A 59 -3.42 -17.99 4.46
CA LYS A 59 -2.96 -19.22 5.07
C LYS A 59 -3.40 -20.48 4.32
N SER A 60 -4.60 -20.45 3.74
CA SER A 60 -5.07 -21.55 2.90
C SER A 60 -4.33 -21.68 1.58
N LEU A 61 -3.87 -20.57 0.99
CA LEU A 61 -3.15 -20.54 -0.29
C LEU A 61 -1.66 -20.80 -0.13
N THR A 62 -1.06 -20.33 0.97
CA THR A 62 0.39 -20.37 1.21
C THR A 62 0.69 -20.75 2.67
N PRO A 63 0.35 -21.99 3.12
CA PRO A 63 0.40 -22.37 4.55
C PRO A 63 1.80 -22.30 5.17
N ASN A 64 2.85 -22.38 4.34
CA ASN A 64 4.24 -22.39 4.78
C ASN A 64 4.91 -21.01 4.77
N ILE A 65 4.20 -19.95 4.34
CA ILE A 65 4.74 -18.59 4.31
C ILE A 65 4.27 -17.84 5.56
N PRO A 66 5.19 -17.31 6.39
CA PRO A 66 4.82 -16.52 7.56
C PRO A 66 3.97 -15.31 7.21
N ILE A 67 3.02 -14.99 8.09
CA ILE A 67 2.18 -13.78 7.96
C ILE A 67 2.53 -12.82 9.09
N ILE A 68 2.83 -11.60 8.73
CA ILE A 68 3.04 -10.45 9.63
C ILE A 68 1.89 -9.48 9.37
N SER A 69 1.02 -9.30 10.36
CA SER A 69 -0.09 -8.36 10.30
C SER A 69 0.05 -7.33 11.41
N GLU A 70 -0.31 -6.08 11.13
CA GLU A 70 -0.35 -4.99 12.10
C GLU A 70 -1.10 -5.39 13.39
N GLU A 71 -2.19 -6.17 13.25
CA GLU A 71 -3.07 -6.50 14.38
C GLU A 71 -2.57 -7.68 15.23
N THR A 72 -1.58 -8.43 14.75
CA THR A 72 -1.12 -9.65 15.44
C THR A 72 0.38 -9.72 15.65
N VAL A 73 1.15 -8.78 15.10
CA VAL A 73 2.60 -8.76 15.22
C VAL A 73 3.05 -8.45 16.64
N ASP A 74 4.02 -9.20 17.13
CA ASP A 74 4.72 -8.87 18.37
C ASP A 74 6.03 -8.11 18.03
N LEU A 75 6.01 -6.81 18.08
CA LEU A 75 7.14 -5.94 17.77
C LEU A 75 8.34 -6.10 18.73
N LYS A 76 8.17 -6.80 19.85
CA LYS A 76 9.28 -7.14 20.76
C LYS A 76 10.13 -8.30 20.22
N LYS A 77 9.53 -9.15 19.37
CA LYS A 77 10.23 -10.23 18.69
C LYS A 77 10.87 -9.70 17.41
N LYS A 78 12.18 -9.50 17.46
CA LYS A 78 12.93 -9.11 16.26
C LYS A 78 13.12 -10.33 15.36
N ASN A 79 12.50 -10.29 14.18
CA ASN A 79 12.64 -11.30 13.15
C ASN A 79 13.23 -10.65 11.89
N THR A 80 14.11 -11.38 11.20
CA THR A 80 14.57 -11.00 9.85
C THR A 80 14.08 -12.04 8.88
N LEU A 81 12.95 -11.75 8.25
CA LEU A 81 12.35 -12.60 7.23
C LEU A 81 12.70 -12.07 5.84
N LYS A 82 12.97 -13.00 4.90
CA LYS A 82 13.16 -12.64 3.50
C LYS A 82 11.91 -12.89 2.65
N THR A 83 11.11 -13.90 3.07
CA THR A 83 9.88 -14.30 2.39
C THR A 83 8.76 -14.38 3.41
N PHE A 84 7.74 -13.52 3.28
CA PHE A 84 6.64 -13.41 4.22
C PHE A 84 5.51 -12.56 3.64
N TRP A 85 4.31 -12.69 4.21
CA TRP A 85 3.19 -11.79 3.96
C TRP A 85 3.20 -10.61 4.93
N LEU A 86 2.83 -9.45 4.42
CA LEU A 86 2.52 -8.24 5.18
C LEU A 86 1.04 -7.90 4.99
N ILE A 87 0.34 -7.65 6.09
CA ILE A 87 -1.08 -7.28 6.08
C ILE A 87 -1.26 -6.02 6.94
N ASP A 88 -1.90 -5.02 6.35
CA ASP A 88 -2.54 -3.93 7.08
C ASP A 88 -4.04 -4.01 6.77
N PRO A 89 -4.85 -4.45 7.72
CA PRO A 89 -6.28 -4.67 7.50
C PRO A 89 -7.04 -3.39 7.15
N ILE A 90 -6.70 -2.27 7.80
CA ILE A 90 -7.30 -0.95 7.55
C ILE A 90 -6.23 0.13 7.74
N ASP A 91 -5.45 0.40 6.70
CA ASP A 91 -4.55 1.56 6.68
C ASP A 91 -5.36 2.85 6.61
N GLY A 92 -5.20 3.67 7.64
CA GLY A 92 -6.04 4.84 7.87
C GLY A 92 -7.20 4.57 8.84
N THR A 93 -6.96 3.83 9.92
CA THR A 93 -7.98 3.53 10.96
C THR A 93 -8.65 4.80 11.51
N LYS A 94 -7.90 5.90 11.64
CA LYS A 94 -8.47 7.20 12.08
C LYS A 94 -9.46 7.76 11.07
N GLU A 95 -9.15 7.71 9.80
CA GLU A 95 -10.03 8.10 8.70
C GLU A 95 -11.24 7.19 8.63
N TYR A 96 -11.04 5.88 8.82
CA TYR A 96 -12.11 4.90 8.87
C TYR A 96 -13.09 5.17 10.02
N ILE A 97 -12.59 5.45 11.23
CA ILE A 97 -13.42 5.82 12.41
C ILE A 97 -14.15 7.14 12.15
N ALA A 98 -13.49 8.12 11.54
CA ALA A 98 -14.08 9.43 11.24
C ALA A 98 -15.08 9.40 10.06
N GLY A 99 -15.38 8.23 9.50
CA GLY A 99 -16.32 8.09 8.38
C GLY A 99 -15.80 8.58 7.04
N LYS A 100 -14.50 8.87 6.92
CA LYS A 100 -13.88 9.31 5.66
C LYS A 100 -13.71 8.14 4.69
N ASP A 101 -13.49 8.48 3.42
CA ASP A 101 -13.35 7.51 2.33
C ASP A 101 -11.89 7.11 2.05
N GLU A 102 -10.93 7.70 2.79
CA GLU A 102 -9.50 7.57 2.56
C GLU A 102 -8.86 6.50 3.47
N TYR A 103 -9.34 5.28 3.39
CA TYR A 103 -8.68 4.13 4.01
C TYR A 103 -8.48 3.02 2.97
N THR A 104 -7.49 2.16 3.21
CA THR A 104 -7.18 1.05 2.32
C THR A 104 -7.02 -0.26 3.08
N ILE A 105 -7.20 -1.38 2.36
CA ILE A 105 -6.97 -2.74 2.84
C ILE A 105 -5.78 -3.28 2.09
N ASN A 106 -4.73 -3.66 2.79
CA ASN A 106 -3.44 -3.99 2.19
C ASN A 106 -3.01 -5.42 2.51
N ALA A 107 -2.62 -6.16 1.47
CA ALA A 107 -1.93 -7.44 1.60
C ALA A 107 -0.79 -7.53 0.58
N ALA A 108 0.40 -7.94 1.02
CA ALA A 108 1.56 -8.07 0.13
C ALA A 108 2.36 -9.34 0.43
N LEU A 109 2.79 -10.04 -0.61
CA LEU A 109 3.81 -11.08 -0.53
C LEU A 109 5.17 -10.48 -0.84
N VAL A 110 6.06 -10.57 0.12
CA VAL A 110 7.48 -10.24 -0.03
C VAL A 110 8.25 -11.52 -0.34
N LEU A 111 9.02 -11.52 -1.42
CA LEU A 111 9.97 -12.58 -1.79
C LEU A 111 11.36 -11.97 -1.87
N ASP A 112 12.32 -12.58 -1.17
CA ASP A 112 13.71 -12.11 -1.12
C ASP A 112 13.83 -10.60 -0.80
N CYS A 113 13.05 -10.16 0.18
CA CYS A 113 12.97 -8.77 0.64
C CYS A 113 12.36 -7.78 -0.39
N ILE A 114 11.74 -8.26 -1.47
CA ILE A 114 11.09 -7.44 -2.51
C ILE A 114 9.58 -7.74 -2.53
N PRO A 115 8.69 -6.74 -2.50
CA PRO A 115 7.25 -6.96 -2.57
C PRO A 115 6.87 -7.37 -3.99
N THR A 116 6.40 -8.61 -4.12
CA THR A 116 6.17 -9.27 -5.42
C THR A 116 4.70 -9.39 -5.76
N ILE A 117 3.84 -9.69 -4.78
CA ILE A 117 2.38 -9.59 -4.92
C ILE A 117 1.94 -8.42 -4.05
N GLY A 118 1.05 -7.61 -4.59
CA GLY A 118 0.35 -6.57 -3.84
C GLY A 118 -1.15 -6.60 -4.14
N LEU A 119 -1.97 -6.52 -3.10
CA LEU A 119 -3.40 -6.26 -3.20
C LEU A 119 -3.71 -5.06 -2.32
N LEU A 120 -4.35 -4.06 -2.90
CA LEU A 120 -4.75 -2.85 -2.21
C LEU A 120 -6.20 -2.53 -2.57
N GLY A 121 -7.10 -2.76 -1.63
CA GLY A 121 -8.50 -2.38 -1.75
C GLY A 121 -8.73 -0.95 -1.25
N ALA A 122 -9.45 -0.14 -2.01
CA ALA A 122 -9.98 1.16 -1.60
C ALA A 122 -11.52 1.12 -1.62
N PRO A 123 -12.16 0.56 -0.55
CA PRO A 123 -13.56 0.14 -0.63
C PRO A 123 -14.52 1.29 -0.93
N LYS A 124 -14.30 2.46 -0.35
CA LYS A 124 -15.16 3.63 -0.54
C LYS A 124 -14.93 4.35 -1.87
N LYS A 125 -13.88 3.99 -2.59
CA LYS A 125 -13.58 4.48 -3.94
C LYS A 125 -13.98 3.45 -5.02
N ASN A 126 -14.52 2.28 -4.63
CA ASN A 126 -14.87 1.16 -5.51
C ASN A 126 -13.70 0.73 -6.41
N ARG A 127 -12.45 0.79 -5.87
CA ARG A 127 -11.25 0.40 -6.59
C ARG A 127 -10.52 -0.71 -5.85
N LEU A 128 -10.03 -1.68 -6.59
CA LEU A 128 -9.06 -2.67 -6.15
C LEU A 128 -7.86 -2.63 -7.08
N PHE A 129 -6.68 -2.54 -6.50
CA PHE A 129 -5.41 -2.62 -7.21
C PHE A 129 -4.72 -3.93 -6.85
N TYR A 130 -4.12 -4.60 -7.86
CA TYR A 130 -3.35 -5.80 -7.62
C TYR A 130 -2.18 -5.92 -8.58
N ALA A 131 -1.11 -6.56 -8.10
CA ALA A 131 0.07 -6.84 -8.89
C ALA A 131 0.62 -8.22 -8.55
N TYR A 132 1.29 -8.84 -9.54
CA TYR A 132 1.99 -10.12 -9.37
C TYR A 132 3.20 -10.21 -10.31
N GLY A 133 4.39 -10.07 -9.77
CA GLY A 133 5.61 -10.09 -10.58
C GLY A 133 5.72 -8.95 -11.61
N LYS A 134 6.79 -8.96 -12.34
CA LYS A 134 7.22 -7.85 -13.17
C LYS A 134 6.22 -7.51 -14.29
N ASN A 135 5.86 -6.21 -14.39
CA ASN A 135 4.95 -5.64 -15.40
C ASN A 135 3.50 -6.16 -15.33
N ASN A 136 3.11 -6.81 -14.23
CA ASN A 136 1.75 -7.27 -14.01
C ASN A 136 1.12 -6.47 -12.87
N SER A 137 0.57 -5.31 -13.20
CA SER A 137 -0.16 -4.44 -12.29
C SER A 137 -1.49 -4.03 -12.93
N TYR A 138 -2.56 -4.10 -12.15
CA TYR A 138 -3.93 -3.93 -12.61
C TYR A 138 -4.77 -3.17 -11.59
N MET A 139 -5.82 -2.52 -12.08
CA MET A 139 -6.90 -1.94 -11.30
C MET A 139 -8.22 -2.58 -11.71
N ILE A 140 -9.08 -2.88 -10.76
CA ILE A 140 -10.49 -3.21 -10.98
C ILE A 140 -11.29 -2.00 -10.52
N GLU A 141 -12.09 -1.46 -11.43
CA GLU A 141 -13.00 -0.35 -11.23
C GLU A 141 -14.26 -0.60 -12.08
N GLU A 142 -15.45 -0.46 -11.51
CA GLU A 142 -16.72 -0.71 -12.20
C GLU A 142 -16.73 -2.07 -12.97
N ASP A 143 -16.29 -3.15 -12.30
CA ASP A 143 -16.18 -4.51 -12.85
C ASP A 143 -15.24 -4.67 -14.07
N LYS A 144 -14.49 -3.61 -14.41
CA LYS A 144 -13.48 -3.63 -15.47
C LYS A 144 -12.10 -3.82 -14.91
N THR A 145 -11.34 -4.75 -15.50
CA THR A 145 -9.90 -4.90 -15.20
C THR A 145 -9.09 -4.08 -16.17
N ILE A 146 -8.33 -3.13 -15.64
CA ILE A 146 -7.49 -2.20 -16.40
C ILE A 146 -6.02 -2.49 -16.07
N LYS A 147 -5.21 -2.78 -17.09
CA LYS A 147 -3.76 -2.92 -16.90
C LYS A 147 -3.14 -1.56 -16.65
N LEU A 148 -2.38 -1.42 -15.56
CA LEU A 148 -1.75 -0.17 -15.18
C LEU A 148 -0.42 0.02 -15.93
N ASN A 149 -0.15 1.28 -16.28
CA ASN A 149 1.10 1.73 -16.85
C ASN A 149 1.27 3.23 -16.54
N CYS A 150 2.02 3.55 -15.50
CA CYS A 150 2.25 4.91 -15.04
C CYS A 150 3.17 5.75 -15.96
N LYS A 151 3.76 5.12 -16.98
CA LYS A 151 4.60 5.82 -17.98
C LYS A 151 3.80 6.67 -18.95
N LYS A 152 2.49 6.42 -19.06
CA LYS A 152 1.61 7.25 -19.92
C LYS A 152 1.47 8.63 -19.30
N LYS A 153 2.07 9.63 -19.94
CA LYS A 153 2.12 11.01 -19.47
C LYS A 153 0.75 11.68 -19.64
N THR A 154 0.19 12.17 -18.55
CA THR A 154 -1.08 12.92 -18.58
C THR A 154 -0.88 14.44 -18.50
N THR A 155 0.27 14.92 -18.04
CA THR A 155 0.48 16.32 -17.65
C THR A 155 1.59 16.99 -18.45
N LYS A 156 1.30 17.63 -19.54
CA LYS A 156 2.14 18.53 -20.39
C LYS A 156 3.43 19.10 -19.75
N GLY A 157 4.31 18.26 -19.20
CA GLY A 157 5.59 18.65 -18.60
C GLY A 157 5.53 19.14 -17.15
N LYS A 158 4.37 19.24 -16.52
CA LYS A 158 4.19 19.59 -15.11
C LYS A 158 4.22 18.34 -14.23
N VAL A 159 4.72 18.46 -13.02
CA VAL A 159 4.81 17.37 -12.02
C VAL A 159 3.83 17.67 -10.89
N PHE A 160 2.90 16.75 -10.64
CA PHE A 160 1.93 16.84 -9.56
C PHE A 160 2.22 15.74 -8.53
N ALA A 161 2.25 16.13 -7.25
CA ALA A 161 2.57 15.21 -6.16
C ALA A 161 1.34 14.92 -5.28
N VAL A 162 1.41 13.81 -4.56
CA VAL A 162 0.62 13.60 -3.35
C VAL A 162 1.48 13.75 -2.12
N SER A 163 0.89 14.16 -1.01
CA SER A 163 1.57 14.32 0.27
C SER A 163 0.81 13.59 1.38
N GLY A 164 1.54 12.96 2.30
CA GLY A 164 0.95 12.33 3.48
C GLY A 164 0.51 13.32 4.57
N ALA A 165 0.58 14.63 4.33
CA ALA A 165 0.18 15.67 5.26
C ALA A 165 -0.22 16.95 4.51
N GLU A 166 -1.17 17.71 5.07
CA GLU A 166 -1.54 19.04 4.58
C GLU A 166 -0.38 20.03 4.67
N LYS A 167 0.43 19.90 5.73
CA LYS A 167 1.63 20.70 5.96
C LYS A 167 2.85 19.77 6.00
N PRO A 168 3.48 19.50 4.85
CA PRO A 168 4.68 18.67 4.79
C PRO A 168 5.84 19.29 5.58
N SER A 169 6.76 18.46 6.07
CA SER A 169 7.99 18.94 6.73
C SER A 169 8.91 19.65 5.73
N SER A 170 9.85 20.47 6.24
CA SER A 170 10.85 21.17 5.41
C SER A 170 11.60 20.21 4.49
N LEU A 171 12.04 19.06 5.00
CA LEU A 171 12.68 18.02 4.16
C LEU A 171 11.81 17.61 2.96
N ILE A 172 10.53 17.37 3.17
CA ILE A 172 9.63 16.98 2.06
C ILE A 172 9.43 18.14 1.10
N LEU A 173 9.26 19.37 1.59
CA LEU A 173 9.15 20.56 0.75
C LEU A 173 10.40 20.78 -0.12
N ASP A 174 11.60 20.57 0.43
CA ASP A 174 12.84 20.67 -0.32
C ASP A 174 12.95 19.60 -1.40
N ILE A 175 12.51 18.36 -1.12
CA ILE A 175 12.44 17.28 -2.10
C ILE A 175 11.45 17.63 -3.22
N LEU A 176 10.25 18.12 -2.89
CA LEU A 176 9.26 18.52 -3.88
C LEU A 176 9.81 19.62 -4.79
N LYS A 177 10.48 20.63 -4.21
CA LYS A 177 11.13 21.72 -4.95
C LYS A 177 12.24 21.20 -5.88
N LYS A 178 13.12 20.32 -5.38
CA LYS A 178 14.18 19.69 -6.17
C LYS A 178 13.63 18.96 -7.40
N HIS A 179 12.50 18.31 -7.28
CA HIS A 179 11.85 17.58 -8.37
C HIS A 179 10.85 18.46 -9.16
N LYS A 180 10.92 19.80 -9.02
CA LYS A 180 10.09 20.77 -9.75
C LYS A 180 8.60 20.47 -9.70
N VAL A 181 8.13 20.00 -8.53
CA VAL A 181 6.70 19.75 -8.30
C VAL A 181 5.92 21.06 -8.35
N GLU A 182 4.92 21.12 -9.22
CA GLU A 182 4.06 22.30 -9.41
C GLU A 182 3.12 22.51 -8.21
N SER A 183 2.51 21.41 -7.76
CA SER A 183 1.63 21.41 -6.60
C SER A 183 1.52 20.01 -6.00
N PHE A 184 1.00 19.93 -4.78
CA PHE A 184 0.70 18.66 -4.13
C PHE A 184 -0.70 18.65 -3.54
N THR A 185 -1.28 17.45 -3.47
CA THR A 185 -2.58 17.18 -2.83
C THR A 185 -2.35 16.31 -1.59
N PRO A 186 -2.85 16.71 -0.41
CA PRO A 186 -2.85 15.84 0.76
C PRO A 186 -3.70 14.59 0.52
N MET A 187 -3.19 13.44 0.94
CA MET A 187 -3.86 12.15 0.80
C MET A 187 -3.41 11.22 1.92
N HIS A 188 -4.37 10.49 2.50
CA HIS A 188 -4.10 9.52 3.55
C HIS A 188 -3.94 8.11 2.97
N SER A 189 -3.59 7.15 3.81
CA SER A 189 -3.40 5.73 3.50
C SER A 189 -2.41 5.42 2.36
N SER A 190 -2.25 4.16 2.05
CA SER A 190 -1.43 3.64 0.94
C SER A 190 -2.02 3.94 -0.45
N TYR A 191 -3.20 4.52 -0.53
CA TYR A 191 -3.82 4.93 -1.78
C TYR A 191 -2.91 5.86 -2.61
N LYS A 192 -1.99 6.58 -1.96
CA LYS A 192 -0.94 7.40 -2.59
C LYS A 192 -0.10 6.64 -3.63
N PHE A 193 0.21 5.38 -3.38
CA PHE A 193 0.93 4.54 -4.33
C PHE A 193 0.09 4.25 -5.58
N CYS A 194 -1.21 4.03 -5.38
CA CYS A 194 -2.13 3.68 -6.46
C CYS A 194 -2.37 4.83 -7.43
N VAL A 195 -2.51 6.06 -6.96
CA VAL A 195 -2.69 7.22 -7.83
C VAL A 195 -1.44 7.56 -8.64
N ILE A 196 -0.26 7.09 -8.22
CA ILE A 196 0.95 7.14 -9.05
C ILE A 196 0.95 5.99 -10.05
N ALA A 197 0.53 4.79 -9.64
CA ALA A 197 0.43 3.63 -10.52
C ALA A 197 -0.55 3.85 -11.69
N THR A 198 -1.65 4.59 -11.46
CA THR A 198 -2.60 4.98 -12.50
C THR A 198 -2.11 6.13 -13.37
N GLY A 199 -1.13 6.91 -12.90
CA GLY A 199 -0.67 8.15 -13.54
C GLY A 199 -1.56 9.36 -13.25
N GLU A 200 -2.47 9.28 -12.28
CA GLU A 200 -3.25 10.42 -11.78
C GLU A 200 -2.33 11.47 -11.12
N PHE A 201 -1.27 11.00 -10.46
CA PHE A 201 -0.20 11.82 -9.90
C PHE A 201 1.17 11.32 -10.33
N ASP A 202 2.19 12.16 -10.15
CA ASP A 202 3.53 11.92 -10.68
C ASP A 202 4.55 11.57 -9.62
N PHE A 203 4.35 12.05 -8.37
CA PHE A 203 5.38 12.04 -7.35
C PHE A 203 4.81 11.88 -5.93
N TYR A 204 5.54 11.16 -5.09
CA TYR A 204 5.31 11.08 -3.65
C TYR A 204 6.65 10.94 -2.93
N ALA A 205 6.84 11.67 -1.85
CA ALA A 205 7.95 11.48 -0.94
C ALA A 205 7.46 11.38 0.51
N ALA A 206 8.07 10.50 1.27
CA ALA A 206 7.79 10.32 2.68
C ALA A 206 9.08 10.22 3.49
N LYS A 207 9.08 10.83 4.68
CA LYS A 207 10.09 10.58 5.69
C LYS A 207 9.82 9.28 6.44
N GLU A 208 10.82 8.76 7.11
CA GLU A 208 10.72 7.59 7.98
C GLU A 208 9.63 7.77 9.05
N ARG A 209 8.58 6.94 8.98
CA ARG A 209 7.48 6.94 9.97
C ARG A 209 6.55 5.73 9.93
N ALA A 210 6.37 5.14 8.76
CA ALA A 210 5.41 4.08 8.50
C ALA A 210 6.03 2.69 8.71
N TYR A 211 5.20 1.70 8.93
CA TYR A 211 5.63 0.31 8.97
C TYR A 211 5.61 -0.33 7.57
N GLU A 212 6.22 -1.50 7.44
CA GLU A 212 6.33 -2.22 6.17
C GLU A 212 4.98 -2.61 5.59
N TRP A 213 4.01 -2.98 6.42
CA TRP A 213 2.66 -3.33 6.00
C TRP A 213 1.88 -2.15 5.40
N ASP A 214 2.19 -0.90 5.79
CA ASP A 214 1.59 0.30 5.21
C ASP A 214 1.98 0.48 3.74
N TYR A 215 3.17 0.03 3.32
CA TYR A 215 3.71 0.37 1.99
C TYR A 215 3.80 -0.81 1.02
N ALA A 216 3.98 -2.04 1.50
CA ALA A 216 4.36 -3.16 0.66
C ALA A 216 3.37 -3.46 -0.48
N ALA A 217 2.06 -3.41 -0.21
CA ALA A 217 1.04 -3.65 -1.23
C ALA A 217 1.05 -2.57 -2.32
N GLY A 218 1.03 -1.31 -1.89
CA GLY A 218 1.11 -0.16 -2.80
C GLY A 218 2.42 -0.12 -3.59
N HIS A 219 3.55 -0.48 -2.95
CA HIS A 219 4.85 -0.59 -3.60
C HIS A 219 4.81 -1.61 -4.75
N ALA A 220 4.35 -2.84 -4.47
CA ALA A 220 4.23 -3.87 -5.51
C ALA A 220 3.36 -3.39 -6.68
N VAL A 221 2.24 -2.73 -6.40
CA VAL A 221 1.35 -2.17 -7.44
C VAL A 221 2.05 -1.09 -8.25
N ALA A 222 2.67 -0.10 -7.61
CA ALA A 222 3.26 1.04 -8.30
C ALA A 222 4.52 0.65 -9.11
N GLU A 223 5.41 -0.17 -8.54
CA GLU A 223 6.63 -0.62 -9.22
C GLU A 223 6.29 -1.47 -10.44
N ASN A 224 5.33 -2.39 -10.33
CA ASN A 224 4.90 -3.22 -11.45
C ASN A 224 4.05 -2.46 -12.49
N ALA A 225 3.54 -1.27 -12.17
CA ALA A 225 2.99 -0.31 -13.14
C ALA A 225 4.07 0.54 -13.83
N GLY A 226 5.34 0.44 -13.41
CA GLY A 226 6.48 1.12 -13.99
C GLY A 226 6.95 2.36 -13.23
N ALA A 227 6.49 2.60 -12.01
CA ALA A 227 7.04 3.63 -11.14
C ALA A 227 8.44 3.22 -10.62
N ILE A 228 9.25 4.20 -10.29
CA ILE A 228 10.54 4.03 -9.62
C ILE A 228 10.33 4.31 -8.13
N ILE A 229 10.74 3.38 -7.27
CA ILE A 229 10.65 3.49 -5.82
C ILE A 229 12.03 3.28 -5.23
N THR A 230 12.53 4.29 -4.53
CA THR A 230 13.87 4.27 -3.90
C THR A 230 13.83 4.89 -2.50
N THR A 231 14.88 4.66 -1.74
CA THR A 231 15.22 5.48 -0.58
C THR A 231 15.67 6.88 -1.02
N LEU A 232 15.85 7.82 -0.11
CA LEU A 232 16.30 9.18 -0.44
C LEU A 232 17.73 9.23 -1.03
N ASP A 233 18.54 8.23 -0.74
CA ASP A 233 19.90 8.05 -1.28
C ASP A 233 19.92 7.14 -2.52
N ASN A 234 18.79 6.99 -3.20
CA ASN A 234 18.61 6.22 -4.44
C ASN A 234 18.94 4.71 -4.32
N GLN A 235 18.84 4.13 -3.14
CA GLN A 235 18.99 2.69 -2.96
C GLN A 235 17.67 1.96 -3.18
N THR A 236 17.74 0.67 -3.51
CA THR A 236 16.55 -0.20 -3.59
C THR A 236 15.82 -0.24 -2.25
N PHE A 237 14.52 0.00 -2.28
CA PHE A 237 13.69 -0.04 -1.08
C PHE A 237 13.34 -1.48 -0.74
N LYS A 238 13.89 -1.99 0.39
CA LYS A 238 13.76 -3.39 0.82
C LYS A 238 12.92 -3.55 2.06
N TYR A 239 12.36 -4.75 2.21
CA TYR A 239 11.51 -5.20 3.32
C TYR A 239 12.18 -6.29 4.15
N GLY A 240 11.59 -6.63 5.30
CA GLY A 240 12.14 -7.62 6.22
C GLY A 240 13.09 -7.03 7.26
N LYS A 241 12.93 -5.76 7.60
CA LYS A 241 13.65 -5.11 8.70
C LYS A 241 13.19 -5.67 10.05
N SER A 242 14.09 -5.76 11.01
CA SER A 242 13.84 -6.41 12.31
C SER A 242 12.72 -5.78 13.14
N ASP A 243 12.41 -4.52 12.91
CA ASP A 243 11.35 -3.75 13.57
C ASP A 243 10.22 -3.36 12.61
N TYR A 244 10.27 -3.83 11.36
CA TYR A 244 9.32 -3.52 10.28
C TYR A 244 9.14 -2.03 9.98
N LYS A 245 10.02 -1.14 10.44
CA LYS A 245 9.94 0.29 10.15
C LYS A 245 10.49 0.61 8.78
N ASN A 246 9.75 1.43 8.05
CA ASN A 246 10.18 1.91 6.74
C ASN A 246 11.17 3.07 6.87
N LEU A 247 12.13 3.08 5.95
CA LEU A 247 12.97 4.24 5.69
C LEU A 247 12.18 5.33 4.95
N SER A 248 12.79 6.50 4.82
CA SER A 248 12.30 7.54 3.93
C SER A 248 12.31 7.04 2.48
N LEU A 249 11.31 7.42 1.69
CA LEU A 249 11.19 6.96 0.30
C LEU A 249 10.81 8.08 -0.66
N ILE A 250 11.12 7.84 -1.94
CA ILE A 250 10.60 8.57 -3.08
C ILE A 250 9.92 7.57 -4.01
N ILE A 251 8.74 7.93 -4.49
CA ILE A 251 8.04 7.28 -5.60
C ILE A 251 7.90 8.30 -6.71
N LYS A 252 8.33 7.94 -7.91
CA LYS A 252 8.17 8.79 -9.08
C LYS A 252 7.83 7.97 -10.32
N ARG A 253 7.10 8.56 -11.26
CA ARG A 253 6.95 7.98 -12.59
C ARG A 253 8.28 8.04 -13.32
N ASN A 254 8.56 7.05 -14.16
CA ASN A 254 9.86 6.89 -14.83
C ASN A 254 10.27 8.06 -15.75
N GLU A 255 9.30 8.92 -16.15
CA GLU A 255 9.56 10.05 -17.05
C GLU A 255 9.92 11.35 -16.32
N ILE A 256 9.90 11.36 -14.99
CA ILE A 256 10.40 12.48 -14.21
C ILE A 256 11.90 12.31 -14.10
N LEU A 257 12.62 12.86 -15.08
CA LEU A 257 14.06 12.88 -15.08
C LEU A 257 14.59 13.61 -13.85
N ASP A 258 15.67 13.09 -13.29
CA ASP A 258 16.41 13.78 -12.24
C ASP A 258 16.86 15.15 -12.78
N ALA A 259 16.42 16.21 -12.13
CA ALA A 259 16.78 17.59 -12.46
C ALA A 259 18.11 17.95 -11.82
#